data_b97d7ccbbf444badf89d40e4912ec0ab
#
_entry.id   b97d7ccbbf444badf89d40e4912ec0ab
#
_cell.length_a   1.000
_cell.length_b   1.000
_cell.length_c   1.000
_cell.angle_alpha   90.00
_cell.angle_beta   90.00
_cell.angle_gamma   90.00
#
_symmetry.space_group_name_H-M   'P 1'
#
loop_
_entity.id
_entity.type
_entity.pdbx_description
1 polymer ?
#
loop_
_entity_poly.entity_id
_entity_poly.type
_entity_poly.pdbx_seq_one_letter_code
_entity_poly.pdbx_strand_id
1 'polypeptide(L)'
;MLKKLKSNRGFTPLETKGSGGKAGKLRKSLTGFTIIEVLIVLAIAGLILLIVFLAVPALQRNSRNTQRKNDVARMLAGMSEWANNNGGTLPPGISFTDGFSWGSGTNGLKVKLGYYQAITGNIFLGTATGPLGPYTDTERVNFMVSAKCNPDGSGSLEVASSRQAVAQYALEGGSGPVPQCQGI
;
A
#
# COMPACT_ATOMS: atom_id res chain seq x y z
N MET A 1 56.09 -1.34 -6.53
CA MET A 1 56.40 -1.24 -7.98
C MET A 1 55.13 -1.36 -8.77
N LEU A 2 54.56 -0.25 -9.20
CA LEU A 2 53.34 -0.20 -10.00
C LEU A 2 53.69 0.15 -11.43
N LYS A 3 53.50 -0.81 -12.35
CA LYS A 3 53.74 -0.63 -13.79
C LYS A 3 52.51 0.06 -14.42
N LYS A 4 52.74 1.25 -14.93
CA LYS A 4 51.84 2.13 -15.68
C LYS A 4 51.68 1.57 -17.09
N LEU A 5 50.50 1.07 -17.45
CA LEU A 5 50.15 0.71 -18.83
C LEU A 5 49.56 1.92 -19.55
N LYS A 6 50.35 2.49 -20.43
CA LYS A 6 49.97 3.53 -21.42
C LYS A 6 49.35 2.82 -22.63
N SER A 7 48.07 2.97 -22.89
CA SER A 7 47.44 2.55 -24.15
C SER A 7 47.10 3.80 -24.95
N ASN A 8 47.98 4.13 -25.86
CA ASN A 8 47.71 5.06 -26.99
C ASN A 8 47.11 4.21 -28.12
N ARG A 9 45.85 4.36 -28.40
CA ARG A 9 45.29 3.99 -29.71
C ARG A 9 44.82 5.25 -30.38
N GLY A 10 45.73 5.78 -31.23
CA GLY A 10 45.39 6.82 -32.16
C GLY A 10 44.40 6.31 -33.21
N PHE A 11 43.34 7.03 -33.34
CA PHE A 11 42.35 6.82 -34.41
C PHE A 11 42.86 7.61 -35.61
N THR A 12 43.33 6.91 -36.65
CA THR A 12 43.67 7.51 -37.94
C THR A 12 42.43 7.56 -38.83
N PRO A 13 42.01 8.72 -39.34
CA PRO A 13 40.95 8.78 -40.34
C PRO A 13 41.43 8.17 -41.65
N LEU A 14 40.67 7.24 -42.20
CA LEU A 14 40.88 6.73 -43.57
C LEU A 14 40.52 7.84 -44.58
N GLU A 15 41.52 8.36 -45.22
CA GLU A 15 41.38 9.26 -46.36
C GLU A 15 41.06 8.42 -47.60
N THR A 16 39.79 8.36 -47.99
CA THR A 16 39.38 7.77 -49.27
C THR A 16 39.51 8.81 -50.37
N LYS A 17 40.54 8.65 -51.20
CA LYS A 17 40.79 9.37 -52.40
C LYS A 17 39.68 9.12 -53.42
N GLY A 18 39.05 10.19 -53.89
CA GLY A 18 37.86 10.17 -54.68
C GLY A 18 38.01 9.59 -56.09
N SER A 19 36.90 9.03 -56.54
CA SER A 19 36.58 8.89 -57.97
C SER A 19 35.32 9.70 -58.24
N GLY A 20 35.37 10.59 -59.18
CA GLY A 20 34.32 11.51 -59.56
C GLY A 20 33.06 10.77 -60.06
N GLY A 21 32.08 10.65 -59.21
CA GLY A 21 30.73 10.28 -59.60
C GLY A 21 29.79 11.44 -59.23
N LYS A 22 29.03 11.93 -60.20
CA LYS A 22 27.99 12.96 -60.02
C LYS A 22 27.10 12.57 -58.82
N ALA A 23 27.34 13.17 -57.68
CA ALA A 23 26.51 13.04 -56.53
C ALA A 23 25.13 13.67 -56.81
N GLY A 24 24.19 12.84 -57.21
CA GLY A 24 22.78 13.17 -57.14
C GLY A 24 22.47 13.45 -55.66
N LYS A 25 22.31 14.74 -55.34
CA LYS A 25 21.91 15.21 -54.04
C LYS A 25 20.54 14.61 -53.77
N LEU A 26 20.48 13.42 -53.12
CA LEU A 26 19.28 12.92 -52.47
C LEU A 26 18.92 13.94 -51.38
N ARG A 27 18.11 14.93 -51.79
CA ARG A 27 17.39 15.77 -50.84
C ARG A 27 16.47 14.84 -50.07
N LYS A 28 16.97 14.35 -48.95
CA LYS A 28 16.11 13.70 -47.93
C LYS A 28 15.07 14.77 -47.61
N SER A 29 13.84 14.58 -48.12
CA SER A 29 12.70 15.42 -47.79
C SER A 29 12.50 15.29 -46.28
N LEU A 30 12.94 16.28 -45.52
CA LEU A 30 12.58 16.46 -44.15
C LEU A 30 11.13 16.89 -44.16
N THR A 31 10.19 15.90 -44.14
CA THR A 31 8.78 16.15 -43.89
C THR A 31 8.66 16.69 -42.47
N GLY A 32 8.52 17.99 -42.36
CA GLY A 32 8.19 18.63 -41.07
C GLY A 32 6.76 18.27 -40.65
N PHE A 33 6.53 18.23 -39.35
CA PHE A 33 5.20 18.03 -38.80
C PHE A 33 4.28 19.20 -39.17
N THR A 34 3.03 18.89 -39.49
CA THR A 34 2.00 19.91 -39.72
C THR A 34 1.51 20.46 -38.36
N ILE A 35 1.10 21.74 -38.35
CA ILE A 35 0.55 22.37 -37.14
C ILE A 35 -0.67 21.58 -36.62
N ILE A 36 -1.52 21.10 -37.51
CA ILE A 36 -2.72 20.34 -37.15
C ILE A 36 -2.37 19.01 -36.46
N GLU A 37 -1.31 18.35 -36.90
CA GLU A 37 -0.84 17.08 -36.32
C GLU A 37 -0.37 17.26 -34.87
N VAL A 38 0.35 18.34 -34.61
CA VAL A 38 0.78 18.68 -33.23
C VAL A 38 -0.43 19.06 -32.37
N LEU A 39 -1.39 19.81 -32.89
CA LEU A 39 -2.57 20.22 -32.15
C LEU A 39 -3.46 19.02 -31.76
N ILE A 40 -3.66 18.05 -32.64
CA ILE A 40 -4.42 16.85 -32.34
C ILE A 40 -3.73 16.02 -31.26
N VAL A 41 -2.43 15.82 -31.32
CA VAL A 41 -1.67 15.06 -30.32
C VAL A 41 -1.75 15.74 -28.97
N LEU A 42 -1.59 17.06 -28.89
CA LEU A 42 -1.70 17.81 -27.64
C LEU A 42 -3.12 17.75 -27.05
N ALA A 43 -4.15 17.80 -27.92
CA ALA A 43 -5.54 17.69 -27.47
C ALA A 43 -5.81 16.32 -26.84
N ILE A 44 -5.36 15.23 -27.50
CA ILE A 44 -5.52 13.86 -26.99
C ILE A 44 -4.71 13.67 -25.69
N ALA A 45 -3.46 14.14 -25.66
CA ALA A 45 -2.62 14.08 -24.47
C ALA A 45 -3.24 14.82 -23.27
N GLY A 46 -3.78 16.01 -23.50
CA GLY A 46 -4.49 16.79 -22.48
C GLY A 46 -5.71 16.07 -21.93
N LEU A 47 -6.51 15.42 -22.80
CA LEU A 47 -7.67 14.65 -22.39
C LEU A 47 -7.28 13.43 -21.54
N ILE A 48 -6.23 12.70 -21.93
CA ILE A 48 -5.72 11.55 -21.14
C ILE A 48 -5.23 12.00 -19.77
N LEU A 49 -4.45 13.09 -19.70
CA LEU A 49 -3.96 13.64 -18.44
C LEU A 49 -5.10 14.03 -17.51
N LEU A 50 -6.17 14.66 -18.04
CA LEU A 50 -7.34 15.04 -17.27
C LEU A 50 -7.99 13.82 -16.59
N ILE A 51 -8.20 12.74 -17.36
CA ILE A 51 -8.81 11.50 -16.85
C ILE A 51 -7.91 10.87 -15.76
N VAL A 52 -6.60 10.82 -16.00
CA VAL A 52 -5.64 10.24 -15.04
C VAL A 52 -5.66 11.00 -13.71
N PHE A 53 -5.63 12.34 -13.73
CA PHE A 53 -5.66 13.14 -12.51
C PHE A 53 -6.94 12.95 -11.70
N LEU A 54 -8.07 12.64 -12.32
CA LEU A 54 -9.32 12.34 -11.63
C LEU A 54 -9.37 10.91 -11.07
N ALA A 55 -8.81 9.93 -11.80
CA ALA A 55 -8.91 8.51 -11.44
C ALA A 55 -7.88 8.07 -10.38
N VAL A 56 -6.64 8.61 -10.42
CA VAL A 56 -5.54 8.16 -9.56
C VAL A 56 -5.85 8.29 -8.05
N PRO A 57 -6.41 9.41 -7.53
CA PRO A 57 -6.70 9.52 -6.10
C PRO A 57 -7.72 8.49 -5.60
N ALA A 58 -8.71 8.15 -6.42
CA ALA A 58 -9.71 7.14 -6.07
C ALA A 58 -9.10 5.73 -6.01
N LEU A 59 -8.25 5.39 -6.97
CA LEU A 59 -7.54 4.11 -6.99
C LEU A 59 -6.59 3.96 -5.80
N GLN A 60 -5.86 5.00 -5.44
CA GLN A 60 -4.97 4.99 -4.28
C GLN A 60 -5.73 4.75 -2.97
N ARG A 61 -6.86 5.43 -2.76
CA ARG A 61 -7.74 5.20 -1.59
C ARG A 61 -8.24 3.75 -1.54
N ASN A 62 -8.72 3.23 -2.66
CA ASN A 62 -9.20 1.85 -2.73
C ASN A 62 -8.08 0.84 -2.43
N SER A 63 -6.87 1.08 -2.92
CA SER A 63 -5.71 0.24 -2.64
C SER A 63 -5.37 0.23 -1.15
N ARG A 64 -5.30 1.40 -0.49
CA ARG A 64 -5.05 1.50 0.96
C ARG A 64 -6.16 0.83 1.76
N ASN A 65 -7.42 1.05 1.41
CA ASN A 65 -8.56 0.43 2.08
C ASN A 65 -8.53 -1.10 1.98
N THR A 66 -8.15 -1.63 0.82
CA THR A 66 -7.99 -3.08 0.63
C THR A 66 -6.87 -3.63 1.51
N GLN A 67 -5.74 -2.93 1.60
CA GLN A 67 -4.63 -3.33 2.47
C GLN A 67 -5.04 -3.31 3.95
N ARG A 68 -5.76 -2.28 4.42
CA ARG A 68 -6.29 -2.20 5.80
C ARG A 68 -7.19 -3.39 6.12
N LYS A 69 -8.16 -3.70 5.25
CA LYS A 69 -9.05 -4.85 5.42
C LYS A 69 -8.28 -6.17 5.49
N ASN A 70 -7.31 -6.36 4.61
CA ASN A 70 -6.48 -7.56 4.59
C ASN A 70 -5.63 -7.70 5.86
N ASP A 71 -5.07 -6.60 6.35
CA ASP A 71 -4.28 -6.62 7.58
C ASP A 71 -5.14 -6.94 8.80
N VAL A 72 -6.33 -6.31 8.92
CA VAL A 72 -7.27 -6.61 10.00
C VAL A 72 -7.69 -8.07 9.96
N ALA A 73 -8.02 -8.60 8.79
CA ALA A 73 -8.38 -10.02 8.65
C ALA A 73 -7.23 -10.96 9.06
N ARG A 74 -5.99 -10.64 8.69
CA ARG A 74 -4.80 -11.41 9.11
C ARG A 74 -4.58 -11.34 10.62
N MET A 75 -4.75 -10.16 11.22
CA MET A 75 -4.61 -9.97 12.66
C MET A 75 -5.67 -10.77 13.42
N LEU A 76 -6.94 -10.73 12.98
CA LEU A 76 -8.03 -11.52 13.58
C LEU A 76 -7.80 -13.03 13.41
N ALA A 77 -7.35 -13.46 12.24
CA ALA A 77 -6.98 -14.87 12.01
C ALA A 77 -5.86 -15.32 12.96
N GLY A 78 -4.83 -14.49 13.13
CA GLY A 78 -3.76 -14.76 14.10
C GLY A 78 -4.25 -14.77 15.54
N MET A 79 -5.21 -13.91 15.91
CA MET A 79 -5.84 -13.94 17.23
C MET A 79 -6.62 -15.24 17.44
N SER A 80 -7.37 -15.71 16.45
CA SER A 80 -8.08 -16.98 16.49
C SER A 80 -7.12 -18.17 16.60
N GLU A 81 -6.01 -18.14 15.89
CA GLU A 81 -4.96 -19.17 15.98
C GLU A 81 -4.31 -19.18 17.36
N TRP A 82 -4.02 -18.01 17.91
CA TRP A 82 -3.55 -17.91 19.30
C TRP A 82 -4.55 -18.56 20.28
N ALA A 83 -5.84 -18.21 20.18
CA ALA A 83 -6.87 -18.75 21.04
C ALA A 83 -6.96 -20.28 20.95
N ASN A 84 -6.91 -20.83 19.74
CA ASN A 84 -6.91 -22.28 19.53
C ASN A 84 -5.74 -22.99 20.20
N ASN A 85 -4.54 -22.37 20.16
CA ASN A 85 -3.33 -22.92 20.75
C ASN A 85 -3.27 -22.72 22.28
N ASN A 86 -4.08 -21.85 22.83
CA ASN A 86 -4.09 -21.48 24.26
C ASN A 86 -5.43 -21.80 24.96
N GLY A 87 -6.12 -22.87 24.57
CA GLY A 87 -7.32 -23.34 25.24
C GLY A 87 -8.53 -22.40 25.13
N GLY A 88 -8.60 -21.60 24.07
CA GLY A 88 -9.69 -20.64 23.82
C GLY A 88 -9.50 -19.30 24.54
N THR A 89 -8.36 -19.05 25.15
CA THR A 89 -8.04 -17.75 25.77
C THR A 89 -7.53 -16.78 24.73
N LEU A 90 -8.01 -15.54 24.73
CA LEU A 90 -7.53 -14.48 23.85
C LEU A 90 -6.14 -14.00 24.27
N PRO A 91 -5.34 -13.44 23.35
CA PRO A 91 -4.00 -12.98 23.67
C PRO A 91 -4.03 -11.86 24.71
N PRO A 92 -3.16 -11.94 25.76
CA PRO A 92 -3.12 -10.95 26.82
C PRO A 92 -2.48 -9.62 26.41
N GLY A 93 -1.85 -9.58 25.24
CA GLY A 93 -1.15 -8.39 24.76
C GLY A 93 -0.68 -8.52 23.31
N ILE A 94 -0.04 -7.47 22.87
CA ILE A 94 0.60 -7.37 21.55
C ILE A 94 2.08 -7.03 21.73
N SER A 95 2.91 -7.48 20.80
CA SER A 95 4.34 -7.17 20.78
C SER A 95 4.77 -6.69 19.41
N PHE A 96 5.75 -5.78 19.39
CA PHE A 96 6.33 -5.20 18.18
C PHE A 96 7.85 -5.41 18.06
N THR A 97 8.42 -6.27 18.90
CA THR A 97 9.87 -6.44 18.97
C THR A 97 10.50 -6.90 17.64
N ASP A 98 9.75 -7.69 16.88
CA ASP A 98 10.21 -8.26 15.60
C ASP A 98 9.03 -8.36 14.62
N GLY A 99 8.36 -7.22 14.40
CA GLY A 99 7.07 -7.13 13.71
C GLY A 99 5.89 -7.29 14.66
N PHE A 100 4.68 -7.28 14.10
CA PHE A 100 3.47 -7.47 14.89
C PHE A 100 3.29 -8.93 15.32
N SER A 101 3.02 -9.17 16.60
CA SER A 101 2.67 -10.49 17.11
C SER A 101 1.62 -10.42 18.23
N TRP A 102 0.76 -11.45 18.29
CA TRP A 102 -0.11 -11.70 19.42
C TRP A 102 0.67 -12.41 20.53
N GLY A 103 0.48 -11.97 21.76
CA GLY A 103 1.21 -12.46 22.92
C GLY A 103 2.48 -11.67 23.21
N SER A 104 3.22 -12.08 24.25
CA SER A 104 4.41 -11.37 24.75
C SER A 104 5.67 -12.19 24.54
N GLY A 105 6.77 -11.52 24.19
CA GLY A 105 8.09 -12.14 24.08
C GLY A 105 8.27 -13.06 22.86
N THR A 106 9.17 -14.04 22.99
CA THR A 106 9.55 -14.98 21.92
C THR A 106 8.47 -15.98 21.51
N ASN A 107 7.44 -16.15 22.34
CA ASN A 107 6.34 -17.10 22.12
C ASN A 107 5.14 -16.45 21.42
N GLY A 108 5.23 -15.19 21.03
CA GLY A 108 4.16 -14.50 20.34
C GLY A 108 3.91 -15.06 18.91
N LEU A 109 2.65 -15.14 18.52
CA LEU A 109 2.27 -15.50 17.14
C LEU A 109 2.48 -14.33 16.21
N LYS A 110 3.46 -14.42 15.32
CA LYS A 110 3.81 -13.34 14.37
C LYS A 110 2.79 -13.23 13.24
N VAL A 111 2.39 -11.99 12.92
CA VAL A 111 1.48 -11.68 11.81
C VAL A 111 2.13 -10.67 10.88
N LYS A 112 2.21 -10.99 9.60
CA LYS A 112 2.76 -10.09 8.57
C LYS A 112 1.70 -9.08 8.13
N LEU A 113 2.01 -7.80 8.30
CA LEU A 113 1.14 -6.67 7.92
C LEU A 113 1.64 -5.97 6.66
N GLY A 114 0.73 -5.32 5.94
CA GLY A 114 1.01 -4.51 4.76
C GLY A 114 0.85 -3.02 5.01
N TYR A 115 -0.32 -2.58 5.46
CA TYR A 115 -0.63 -1.17 5.71
C TYR A 115 -0.30 -0.74 7.13
N TYR A 116 -0.84 -1.46 8.13
CA TYR A 116 -0.53 -1.21 9.53
C TYR A 116 0.87 -1.78 9.82
N GLN A 117 1.88 -1.01 9.51
CA GLN A 117 3.23 -1.39 9.89
C GLN A 117 3.31 -1.51 11.41
N ALA A 118 4.19 -2.38 11.90
CA ALA A 118 4.40 -2.62 13.32
C ALA A 118 5.01 -1.38 14.01
N ILE A 119 4.28 -0.26 13.99
CA ILE A 119 4.62 0.97 14.69
C ILE A 119 3.82 0.99 15.98
N THR A 120 4.51 1.07 17.09
CA THR A 120 3.92 1.23 18.42
C THR A 120 2.92 2.40 18.41
N GLY A 121 1.67 2.12 18.72
CA GLY A 121 0.60 3.13 18.78
C GLY A 121 -0.40 3.12 17.62
N ASN A 122 -0.13 2.41 16.53
CA ASN A 122 -1.10 2.25 15.44
C ASN A 122 -2.03 1.05 15.62
N ILE A 123 -1.65 0.10 16.48
CA ILE A 123 -2.47 -1.06 16.85
C ILE A 123 -2.64 -1.05 18.35
N PHE A 124 -3.88 -1.08 18.81
CA PHE A 124 -4.24 -1.06 20.22
C PHE A 124 -5.01 -2.34 20.59
N LEU A 125 -4.73 -2.87 21.74
CA LEU A 125 -5.49 -3.97 22.33
C LEU A 125 -6.04 -3.55 23.68
N GLY A 126 -7.35 -3.61 23.85
CA GLY A 126 -8.05 -3.31 25.10
C GLY A 126 -9.12 -4.33 25.43
N THR A 127 -9.72 -4.18 26.59
CA THR A 127 -10.89 -4.95 27.01
C THR A 127 -12.12 -4.04 27.03
N ALA A 128 -13.22 -4.48 26.41
CA ALA A 128 -14.45 -3.72 26.44
C ALA A 128 -15.09 -3.78 27.83
N THR A 129 -15.24 -2.63 28.45
CA THR A 129 -15.95 -2.46 29.75
C THR A 129 -17.32 -1.84 29.57
N GLY A 130 -17.65 -1.40 28.35
CA GLY A 130 -18.93 -0.81 27.98
C GLY A 130 -19.07 -0.71 26.46
N PRO A 131 -20.25 -0.30 25.94
CA PRO A 131 -20.42 -0.05 24.52
C PRO A 131 -19.53 1.11 24.08
N LEU A 132 -18.88 0.96 22.91
CA LEU A 132 -18.05 1.98 22.31
C LEU A 132 -18.65 2.40 20.96
N GLY A 133 -18.59 3.69 20.69
CA GLY A 133 -19.01 4.25 19.42
C GLY A 133 -18.13 3.86 18.23
N PRO A 134 -18.50 4.31 17.04
CA PRO A 134 -17.74 4.02 15.83
C PRO A 134 -16.33 4.65 15.89
N TYR A 135 -15.35 3.89 15.41
CA TYR A 135 -13.96 4.31 15.36
C TYR A 135 -13.64 4.97 14.00
N THR A 136 -13.12 6.18 14.03
CA THR A 136 -12.95 7.02 12.81
C THR A 136 -11.49 7.28 12.42
N ASP A 137 -10.52 6.77 13.20
CA ASP A 137 -9.11 6.94 12.87
C ASP A 137 -8.70 5.96 11.74
N THR A 138 -8.25 6.50 10.61
CA THR A 138 -7.83 5.71 9.45
C THR A 138 -6.41 5.15 9.57
N GLU A 139 -5.59 5.67 10.47
CA GLU A 139 -4.19 5.26 10.64
C GLU A 139 -4.02 4.17 11.71
N ARG A 140 -5.06 3.93 12.50
CA ARG A 140 -5.01 3.01 13.63
C ARG A 140 -6.07 1.92 13.53
N VAL A 141 -5.82 0.82 14.22
CA VAL A 141 -6.78 -0.25 14.46
C VAL A 141 -6.89 -0.52 15.95
N ASN A 142 -8.12 -0.64 16.43
CA ASN A 142 -8.43 -0.88 17.83
C ASN A 142 -9.01 -2.29 17.98
N PHE A 143 -8.27 -3.18 18.65
CA PHE A 143 -8.74 -4.52 19.02
C PHE A 143 -9.33 -4.50 20.41
N MET A 144 -10.56 -4.99 20.54
CA MET A 144 -11.25 -5.08 21.82
C MET A 144 -11.63 -6.53 22.09
N VAL A 145 -11.12 -7.08 23.20
CA VAL A 145 -11.56 -8.37 23.73
C VAL A 145 -12.82 -8.19 24.58
N SER A 146 -13.59 -9.26 24.75
CA SER A 146 -14.91 -9.25 25.38
C SER A 146 -15.90 -8.32 24.68
N ALA A 147 -15.83 -8.28 23.36
CA ALA A 147 -16.64 -7.40 22.51
C ALA A 147 -17.21 -8.13 21.31
N LYS A 148 -18.32 -7.63 20.77
CA LYS A 148 -18.90 -7.98 19.47
C LYS A 148 -19.27 -6.73 18.70
N CYS A 149 -19.27 -6.82 17.38
CA CYS A 149 -19.74 -5.73 16.54
C CYS A 149 -21.25 -5.54 16.67
N ASN A 150 -21.69 -4.28 16.70
CA ASN A 150 -23.10 -3.96 16.63
C ASN A 150 -23.64 -4.30 15.23
N PRO A 151 -24.77 -5.03 15.10
CA PRO A 151 -25.31 -5.45 13.82
C PRO A 151 -25.87 -4.30 12.95
N ASP A 152 -25.95 -3.08 13.47
CA ASP A 152 -26.44 -1.90 12.76
C ASP A 152 -25.49 -1.39 11.64
N GLY A 153 -24.29 -1.97 11.54
CA GLY A 153 -23.29 -1.56 10.55
C GLY A 153 -22.61 -0.22 10.83
N SER A 154 -22.85 0.38 12.01
CA SER A 154 -22.25 1.67 12.40
C SER A 154 -20.74 1.61 12.65
N GLY A 155 -20.18 0.40 12.79
CA GLY A 155 -18.80 0.20 13.25
C GLY A 155 -18.62 0.36 14.76
N SER A 156 -19.71 0.48 15.52
CA SER A 156 -19.73 0.47 16.97
C SER A 156 -19.64 -0.97 17.53
N LEU A 157 -19.36 -1.10 18.81
CA LEU A 157 -19.28 -2.39 19.49
C LEU A 157 -20.08 -2.43 20.79
N GLU A 158 -20.42 -3.64 21.19
CA GLU A 158 -21.06 -3.96 22.46
C GLU A 158 -20.19 -4.93 23.26
N VAL A 159 -20.38 -4.93 24.59
CA VAL A 159 -19.74 -5.90 25.47
C VAL A 159 -20.26 -7.30 25.17
N ALA A 160 -19.37 -8.27 25.15
CA ALA A 160 -19.68 -9.66 24.86
C ALA A 160 -18.93 -10.62 25.80
N SER A 161 -18.95 -11.92 25.49
CA SER A 161 -18.21 -12.92 26.27
C SER A 161 -16.69 -12.72 26.15
N SER A 162 -15.96 -13.25 27.15
CA SER A 162 -14.47 -13.17 27.17
C SER A 162 -13.76 -13.90 26.05
N ARG A 163 -14.49 -14.68 25.25
CA ARG A 163 -13.96 -15.41 24.08
C ARG A 163 -14.19 -14.71 22.76
N GLN A 164 -14.90 -13.59 22.78
CA GLN A 164 -15.17 -12.79 21.58
C GLN A 164 -14.24 -11.58 21.54
N ALA A 165 -13.75 -11.28 20.35
CA ALA A 165 -12.95 -10.10 20.11
C ALA A 165 -13.33 -9.46 18.79
N VAL A 166 -13.13 -8.17 18.69
CA VAL A 166 -13.39 -7.38 17.50
C VAL A 166 -12.24 -6.46 17.17
N ALA A 167 -12.13 -6.12 15.90
CA ALA A 167 -11.31 -5.05 15.40
C ALA A 167 -12.19 -3.89 14.93
N GLN A 168 -11.99 -2.71 15.46
CA GLN A 168 -12.54 -1.46 14.95
C GLN A 168 -11.46 -0.72 14.16
N TYR A 169 -11.79 -0.26 12.98
CA TYR A 169 -10.92 0.51 12.10
C TYR A 169 -11.74 1.39 11.18
N ALA A 170 -11.11 2.32 10.49
CA ALA A 170 -11.81 3.16 9.53
C ALA A 170 -11.21 3.03 8.13
N LEU A 171 -12.07 3.13 7.13
CA LEU A 171 -11.69 3.22 5.72
C LEU A 171 -11.75 4.68 5.26
N GLU A 172 -10.93 5.02 4.27
CA GLU A 172 -11.02 6.32 3.62
C GLU A 172 -12.23 6.36 2.69
N GLY A 173 -13.23 7.18 3.03
CA GLY A 173 -14.39 7.46 2.19
C GLY A 173 -14.23 8.75 1.37
N GLY A 174 -15.17 9.00 0.46
CA GLY A 174 -15.19 10.23 -0.35
C GLY A 174 -15.53 11.48 0.48
N SER A 175 -16.34 11.35 1.52
CA SER A 175 -16.82 12.43 2.42
C SER A 175 -16.23 12.35 3.82
N GLY A 176 -15.33 11.40 4.10
CA GLY A 176 -14.71 11.22 5.41
C GLY A 176 -14.47 9.75 5.76
N PRO A 177 -13.96 9.48 6.97
CA PRO A 177 -13.72 8.12 7.44
C PRO A 177 -15.02 7.30 7.51
N VAL A 178 -14.96 6.06 7.05
CA VAL A 178 -16.07 5.10 7.14
C VAL A 178 -15.71 4.06 8.19
N PRO A 179 -16.34 4.09 9.38
CA PRO A 179 -16.09 3.14 10.45
C PRO A 179 -16.41 1.71 10.04
N GLN A 180 -15.60 0.77 10.50
CA GLN A 180 -15.77 -0.65 10.26
C GLN A 180 -15.55 -1.40 11.57
N CYS A 181 -16.30 -2.49 11.75
CA CYS A 181 -16.09 -3.43 12.82
C CYS A 181 -16.10 -4.85 12.26
N GLN A 182 -15.15 -5.68 12.69
CA GLN A 182 -15.04 -7.07 12.29
C GLN A 182 -14.69 -7.91 13.52
N GLY A 183 -15.45 -8.99 13.78
CA GLY A 183 -15.27 -9.84 14.96
C GLY A 183 -14.88 -11.27 14.64
N ILE A 184 -14.48 -12.00 15.69
CA ILE A 184 -14.25 -13.45 15.76
C ILE A 184 -15.06 -14.08 16.88
#